data_2e0b3da753bdfc77fd5624aa921fb906
#
_entry.id   2e0b3da753bdfc77fd5624aa921fb906
#
_cell.length_a   1.000
_cell.length_b   1.000
_cell.length_c   1.000
_cell.angle_alpha   90.00
_cell.angle_beta   90.00
_cell.angle_gamma   90.00
#
_symmetry.space_group_name_H-M   'P 1'
#
loop_
_entity.id
_entity.type
_entity.pdbx_description
1 polymer ?
#
loop_
_entity_poly.entity_id
_entity_poly.type
_entity_poly.pdbx_seq_one_letter_code
_entity_poly.pdbx_strand_id
1 'polypeptide(L)'
;LWPLRGSALSADTERLLRESGFTYISPLRSNGSESACHGEVWFGWLRGSVVISANSDTWKVRAIARGLDRARIWVGDHGRWRAGRNERFRSAPSFDARAVLSKDESLLDELMQLYTGKYPGAFSRWEKRMRDGFVSGARGLVRYTPL
;
A
#
# COMPACT_ATOMS: atom_id res chain seq x y z
N LEU A 1 -14.88 -7.98 22.76
CA LEU A 1 -16.00 -7.82 22.00
C LEU A 1 -15.72 -6.88 20.89
N TRP A 2 -16.20 -5.69 21.04
CA TRP A 2 -16.05 -4.78 20.02
C TRP A 2 -14.64 -4.47 19.75
N PRO A 3 -13.80 -4.32 20.75
CA PRO A 3 -12.43 -4.00 20.51
C PRO A 3 -11.75 -5.00 19.65
N LEU A 4 -12.29 -6.19 19.59
CA LEU A 4 -11.71 -7.23 18.80
C LEU A 4 -11.76 -6.96 17.33
N ARG A 5 -12.57 -6.03 16.90
CA ARG A 5 -12.59 -5.67 15.51
C ARG A 5 -11.27 -5.18 15.01
N GLY A 6 -10.50 -4.48 15.83
CA GLY A 6 -9.20 -4.01 15.45
C GLY A 6 -8.19 -5.12 15.23
N SER A 7 -8.54 -6.34 15.61
CA SER A 7 -7.64 -7.49 15.50
C SER A 7 -8.02 -8.39 14.33
N ALA A 8 -8.54 -7.81 13.26
CA ALA A 8 -8.92 -8.58 12.09
C ALA A 8 -7.72 -9.27 11.44
N LEU A 9 -6.52 -8.74 11.60
CA LEU A 9 -5.32 -9.36 11.06
C LEU A 9 -4.73 -10.34 12.05
N SER A 10 -4.24 -11.49 11.54
CA SER A 10 -3.53 -12.44 12.37
C SER A 10 -2.17 -11.87 12.77
N ALA A 11 -1.60 -12.43 13.84
CA ALA A 11 -0.26 -12.04 14.26
C ALA A 11 0.78 -12.30 13.18
N ASP A 12 0.61 -13.37 12.41
CA ASP A 12 1.52 -13.71 11.32
C ASP A 12 1.43 -12.68 10.19
N THR A 13 0.22 -12.24 9.85
CA THR A 13 0.04 -11.21 8.83
C THR A 13 0.65 -9.89 9.27
N GLU A 14 0.47 -9.50 10.52
CA GLU A 14 1.09 -8.28 11.04
C GLU A 14 2.61 -8.37 11.04
N ARG A 15 3.17 -9.52 11.36
CA ARG A 15 4.61 -9.72 11.29
C ARG A 15 5.11 -9.55 9.87
N LEU A 16 4.41 -10.13 8.89
CA LEU A 16 4.77 -9.96 7.48
C LEU A 16 4.69 -8.50 7.05
N LEU A 17 3.70 -7.75 7.54
CA LEU A 17 3.59 -6.32 7.25
C LEU A 17 4.78 -5.52 7.78
N ARG A 18 5.36 -5.95 8.91
CA ARG A 18 6.54 -5.28 9.44
C ARG A 18 7.82 -5.68 8.72
N GLU A 19 7.88 -6.88 8.18
CA GLU A 19 9.13 -7.46 7.66
C GLU A 19 9.21 -7.52 6.13
N SER A 20 8.07 -7.61 5.45
CA SER A 20 8.07 -7.79 4.01
C SER A 20 8.49 -6.52 3.26
N GLY A 21 9.24 -6.70 2.17
CA GLY A 21 9.63 -5.59 1.30
C GLY A 21 8.54 -5.13 0.36
N PHE A 22 7.51 -5.95 0.13
CA PHE A 22 6.48 -5.63 -0.85
C PHE A 22 5.09 -5.99 -0.37
N THR A 23 4.12 -5.22 -0.87
CA THR A 23 2.71 -5.61 -0.88
C THR A 23 2.23 -5.59 -2.32
N TYR A 24 1.16 -6.36 -2.58
CA TYR A 24 0.50 -6.36 -3.89
C TYR A 24 -0.90 -5.79 -3.66
N ILE A 25 -1.23 -4.73 -4.37
CA ILE A 25 -2.46 -3.98 -4.11
C ILE A 25 -3.32 -3.98 -5.36
N SER A 26 -4.58 -4.38 -5.19
CA SER A 26 -5.59 -4.32 -6.25
C SER A 26 -6.77 -3.48 -5.75
N PRO A 27 -7.01 -2.31 -6.35
CA PRO A 27 -8.25 -1.60 -6.08
C PRO A 27 -9.44 -2.48 -6.45
N LEU A 28 -10.49 -2.43 -5.63
CA LEU A 28 -11.69 -3.20 -5.89
C LEU A 28 -12.70 -2.38 -6.67
N ARG A 29 -13.44 -3.06 -7.54
CA ARG A 29 -14.56 -2.45 -8.25
C ARG A 29 -15.73 -2.22 -7.31
N SER A 30 -16.72 -1.46 -7.74
CA SER A 30 -17.88 -1.14 -6.92
C SER A 30 -18.65 -2.38 -6.44
N ASN A 31 -18.56 -3.48 -7.20
CA ASN A 31 -19.20 -4.75 -6.82
C ASN A 31 -18.31 -5.60 -5.89
N GLY A 32 -17.16 -5.10 -5.48
CA GLY A 32 -16.24 -5.82 -4.58
C GLY A 32 -15.27 -6.74 -5.27
N SER A 33 -15.34 -6.90 -6.59
CA SER A 33 -14.39 -7.75 -7.31
C SER A 33 -13.09 -7.02 -7.56
N GLU A 34 -12.00 -7.82 -7.74
CA GLU A 34 -10.70 -7.24 -8.04
C GLU A 34 -10.71 -6.55 -9.40
N SER A 35 -10.04 -5.40 -9.47
CA SER A 35 -9.77 -4.77 -10.76
C SER A 35 -8.64 -5.52 -11.45
N ALA A 36 -8.38 -5.18 -12.72
CA ALA A 36 -7.27 -5.78 -13.45
C ALA A 36 -5.91 -5.22 -13.01
N CYS A 37 -5.91 -4.20 -12.17
CA CYS A 37 -4.68 -3.57 -11.72
C CYS A 37 -4.16 -4.26 -10.46
N HIS A 38 -3.01 -4.90 -10.58
CA HIS A 38 -2.28 -5.47 -9.45
C HIS A 38 -0.86 -4.94 -9.56
N GLY A 39 -0.26 -4.56 -8.47
CA GLY A 39 1.10 -4.05 -8.54
C GLY A 39 1.83 -4.27 -7.24
N GLU A 40 3.08 -4.70 -7.34
CA GLU A 40 3.99 -4.76 -6.22
C GLU A 40 4.46 -3.35 -5.90
N VAL A 41 4.40 -2.96 -4.63
CA VAL A 41 4.76 -1.61 -4.21
C VAL A 41 5.55 -1.62 -2.93
N TRP A 42 6.45 -0.66 -2.79
CA TRP A 42 7.08 -0.34 -1.52
C TRP A 42 6.03 0.20 -0.57
N PHE A 43 6.14 -0.17 0.69
CA PHE A 43 5.16 0.27 1.68
C PHE A 43 5.78 0.38 3.06
N GLY A 44 5.10 1.11 3.94
CA GLY A 44 5.35 1.11 5.37
C GLY A 44 4.12 0.66 6.13
N TRP A 45 4.32 -0.15 7.17
CA TRP A 45 3.26 -0.46 8.11
C TRP A 45 3.34 0.56 9.23
N LEU A 46 2.49 1.58 9.17
CA LEU A 46 2.53 2.73 10.07
C LEU A 46 1.13 3.02 10.58
N ARG A 47 1.01 3.26 11.89
CA ARG A 47 -0.25 3.64 12.52
C ARG A 47 -1.38 2.66 12.22
N GLY A 48 -1.07 1.36 12.14
CA GLY A 48 -2.05 0.33 11.84
C GLY A 48 -2.54 0.31 10.41
N SER A 49 -1.79 0.89 9.49
CA SER A 49 -2.17 0.98 8.08
C SER A 49 -0.99 0.68 7.17
N VAL A 50 -1.30 0.20 5.96
CA VAL A 50 -0.31 0.13 4.88
C VAL A 50 -0.27 1.51 4.24
N VAL A 51 0.91 2.12 4.21
CA VAL A 51 1.09 3.47 3.66
C VAL A 51 2.04 3.41 2.48
N ILE A 52 1.64 4.02 1.36
CA ILE A 52 2.44 4.06 0.15
C ILE A 52 2.48 5.47 -0.45
N SER A 53 3.50 5.72 -1.27
CA SER A 53 3.56 6.88 -2.14
C SER A 53 3.41 6.40 -3.58
N ALA A 54 2.47 6.94 -4.32
CA ALA A 54 2.20 6.52 -5.69
C ALA A 54 1.92 7.73 -6.59
N ASN A 55 2.25 7.59 -7.88
CA ASN A 55 1.92 8.64 -8.85
C ASN A 55 0.41 8.88 -8.87
N SER A 56 0.02 10.14 -8.92
CA SER A 56 -1.38 10.53 -8.88
C SER A 56 -2.16 10.08 -10.12
N ASP A 57 -1.48 9.78 -11.22
CA ASP A 57 -2.13 9.30 -12.44
C ASP A 57 -2.24 7.77 -12.50
N THR A 58 -1.80 7.05 -11.48
CA THR A 58 -2.00 5.60 -11.43
C THR A 58 -3.46 5.28 -11.10
N TRP A 59 -3.88 4.09 -11.51
CA TRP A 59 -5.25 3.65 -11.24
C TRP A 59 -5.53 3.58 -9.73
N LYS A 60 -4.54 3.19 -8.93
CA LYS A 60 -4.69 3.14 -7.48
C LYS A 60 -5.17 4.47 -6.89
N VAL A 61 -4.55 5.56 -7.32
CA VAL A 61 -4.89 6.88 -6.80
C VAL A 61 -6.18 7.40 -7.43
N ARG A 62 -6.33 7.23 -8.75
CA ARG A 62 -7.53 7.69 -9.45
C ARG A 62 -8.80 6.98 -8.97
N ALA A 63 -8.70 5.70 -8.63
CA ALA A 63 -9.83 4.95 -8.12
C ALA A 63 -10.36 5.56 -6.82
N ILE A 64 -9.47 5.95 -5.92
CA ILE A 64 -9.85 6.58 -4.66
C ILE A 64 -10.57 7.90 -4.92
N ALA A 65 -10.05 8.72 -5.84
CA ALA A 65 -10.65 9.99 -6.19
C ALA A 65 -12.05 9.82 -6.79
N ARG A 66 -12.34 8.67 -7.38
CA ARG A 66 -13.65 8.34 -7.95
C ARG A 66 -14.59 7.68 -6.94
N GLY A 67 -14.17 7.53 -5.69
CA GLY A 67 -14.99 6.89 -4.67
C GLY A 67 -14.79 5.40 -4.53
N LEU A 68 -13.89 4.80 -5.29
CA LEU A 68 -13.54 3.38 -5.16
C LEU A 68 -12.42 3.27 -4.13
N ASP A 69 -12.81 3.31 -2.86
CA ASP A 69 -11.87 3.43 -1.75
C ASP A 69 -11.57 2.10 -1.06
N ARG A 70 -11.86 0.98 -1.71
CA ARG A 70 -11.50 -0.33 -1.18
C ARG A 70 -10.44 -0.98 -2.02
N ALA A 71 -9.58 -1.75 -1.36
CA ALA A 71 -8.51 -2.48 -2.03
C ALA A 71 -8.29 -3.82 -1.35
N ARG A 72 -7.80 -4.79 -2.11
CA ARG A 72 -7.32 -6.06 -1.57
C ARG A 72 -5.82 -6.03 -1.59
N ILE A 73 -5.21 -6.42 -0.48
CA ILE A 73 -3.76 -6.34 -0.29
C ILE A 73 -3.23 -7.72 0.07
N TRP A 74 -2.20 -8.16 -0.66
CA TRP A 74 -1.44 -9.36 -0.34
C TRP A 74 -0.07 -8.95 0.16
N VAL A 75 0.46 -9.67 1.14
CA VAL A 75 1.73 -9.30 1.80
C VAL A 75 2.78 -10.37 1.56
N GLY A 76 3.93 -9.97 1.05
CA GLY A 76 5.06 -10.86 0.84
C GLY A 76 5.85 -10.47 -0.39
N ASP A 77 7.03 -11.06 -0.55
CA ASP A 77 7.85 -10.84 -1.73
C ASP A 77 7.73 -12.06 -2.64
N HIS A 78 6.92 -11.96 -3.67
CA HIS A 78 6.66 -13.03 -4.63
C HIS A 78 7.11 -12.64 -6.03
N GLY A 79 8.00 -11.67 -6.13
CA GLY A 79 8.53 -11.20 -7.39
C GLY A 79 7.56 -10.28 -8.12
N ARG A 80 7.99 -9.80 -9.28
CA ARG A 80 7.21 -8.86 -10.06
C ARG A 80 5.96 -9.51 -10.62
N TRP A 81 4.81 -8.89 -10.38
CA TRP A 81 3.56 -9.36 -10.95
C TRP A 81 3.58 -9.25 -12.47
N ARG A 82 3.10 -10.31 -13.14
CA ARG A 82 2.92 -10.33 -14.58
C ARG A 82 1.67 -11.14 -14.88
N ALA A 83 0.69 -10.52 -15.50
CA ALA A 83 -0.57 -11.17 -15.82
C ALA A 83 -0.33 -12.46 -16.61
N GLY A 84 -0.89 -13.56 -16.11
CA GLY A 84 -0.77 -14.87 -16.75
C GLY A 84 0.60 -15.52 -16.66
N ARG A 85 1.59 -14.85 -16.07
CA ARG A 85 2.96 -15.39 -15.97
C ARG A 85 3.45 -15.52 -14.54
N ASN A 86 3.22 -14.52 -13.70
CA ASN A 86 3.61 -14.58 -12.31
C ASN A 86 2.51 -13.97 -11.44
N GLU A 87 1.71 -14.83 -10.86
CA GLU A 87 0.68 -14.43 -9.91
C GLU A 87 0.86 -15.17 -8.59
N ARG A 88 2.11 -15.45 -8.21
CA ARG A 88 2.43 -16.20 -6.99
C ARG A 88 1.98 -15.48 -5.72
N PHE A 89 1.83 -14.16 -5.78
CA PHE A 89 1.35 -13.41 -4.62
C PHE A 89 -0.04 -13.87 -4.16
N ARG A 90 -0.81 -14.52 -5.04
CA ARG A 90 -2.17 -14.94 -4.69
C ARG A 90 -2.23 -15.99 -3.58
N SER A 91 -1.14 -16.68 -3.32
CA SER A 91 -1.07 -17.62 -2.20
C SER A 91 -0.62 -16.96 -0.91
N ALA A 92 -0.26 -15.68 -0.94
CA ALA A 92 0.16 -14.94 0.24
C ALA A 92 -1.04 -14.55 1.11
N PRO A 93 -0.81 -14.24 2.38
CA PRO A 93 -1.86 -13.69 3.23
C PRO A 93 -2.42 -12.40 2.63
N SER A 94 -3.73 -12.24 2.70
CA SER A 94 -4.39 -11.07 2.13
C SER A 94 -5.47 -10.54 3.06
N PHE A 95 -5.84 -9.28 2.85
CA PHE A 95 -6.92 -8.63 3.57
C PHE A 95 -7.47 -7.49 2.74
N ASP A 96 -8.72 -7.12 3.02
CA ASP A 96 -9.33 -5.95 2.40
C ASP A 96 -9.08 -4.73 3.29
N ALA A 97 -8.95 -3.58 2.66
CA ALA A 97 -8.66 -2.33 3.34
C ALA A 97 -9.42 -1.17 2.74
N ARG A 98 -9.59 -0.13 3.53
CA ARG A 98 -10.13 1.15 3.06
C ARG A 98 -8.98 2.10 2.79
N ALA A 99 -9.01 2.74 1.63
CA ALA A 99 -7.95 3.64 1.18
C ALA A 99 -8.37 5.09 1.35
N VAL A 100 -7.43 5.90 1.84
CA VAL A 100 -7.63 7.35 1.98
C VAL A 100 -6.39 8.04 1.44
N LEU A 101 -6.59 9.11 0.66
CA LEU A 101 -5.49 9.99 0.26
C LEU A 101 -5.20 10.92 1.43
N SER A 102 -3.95 10.92 1.90
CA SER A 102 -3.55 11.70 3.06
C SER A 102 -2.74 12.93 2.65
N LYS A 103 -2.99 14.04 3.33
CA LYS A 103 -2.19 15.26 3.20
C LYS A 103 -1.31 15.49 4.43
N ASP A 104 -1.18 14.49 5.29
CA ASP A 104 -0.45 14.60 6.54
C ASP A 104 1.05 14.51 6.31
N GLU A 105 1.75 15.64 6.45
CA GLU A 105 3.20 15.72 6.27
C GLU A 105 3.94 14.86 7.29
N SER A 106 3.42 14.73 8.50
CA SER A 106 4.09 13.92 9.51
C SER A 106 4.04 12.44 9.15
N LEU A 107 2.97 12.00 8.49
CA LEU A 107 2.90 10.63 8.00
C LEU A 107 3.88 10.41 6.85
N LEU A 108 4.01 11.39 5.96
CA LEU A 108 5.03 11.33 4.91
C LEU A 108 6.43 11.22 5.50
N ASP A 109 6.74 12.03 6.51
CA ASP A 109 8.04 11.99 7.15
C ASP A 109 8.32 10.63 7.80
N GLU A 110 7.33 10.05 8.47
CA GLU A 110 7.46 8.71 9.04
C GLU A 110 7.74 7.67 7.96
N LEU A 111 7.04 7.77 6.82
CA LEU A 111 7.23 6.85 5.72
C LEU A 111 8.64 6.99 5.12
N MET A 112 9.10 8.21 4.91
CA MET A 112 10.43 8.46 4.35
C MET A 112 11.52 7.95 5.30
N GLN A 113 11.35 8.16 6.58
CA GLN A 113 12.30 7.67 7.57
C GLN A 113 12.33 6.14 7.58
N LEU A 114 11.17 5.51 7.50
CA LEU A 114 11.08 4.05 7.44
C LEU A 114 11.75 3.52 6.18
N TYR A 115 11.53 4.14 5.03
CA TYR A 115 12.13 3.73 3.76
C TYR A 115 13.64 3.84 3.77
N THR A 116 14.20 4.80 4.50
CA THR A 116 15.66 4.96 4.61
C THR A 116 16.30 3.70 5.16
N GLY A 117 15.68 3.06 6.14
CA GLY A 117 16.19 1.82 6.72
C GLY A 117 15.76 0.57 5.98
N LYS A 118 14.57 0.60 5.36
CA LYS A 118 13.97 -0.58 4.74
C LYS A 118 14.49 -0.82 3.32
N TYR A 119 14.75 0.25 2.58
CA TYR A 119 15.22 0.17 1.19
C TYR A 119 16.52 0.98 1.03
N PRO A 120 17.59 0.60 1.74
CA PRO A 120 18.83 1.38 1.71
C PRO A 120 19.42 1.42 0.30
N GLY A 121 19.95 2.57 -0.07
CA GLY A 121 20.51 2.78 -1.40
C GLY A 121 19.46 3.09 -2.46
N ALA A 122 18.51 2.18 -2.68
CA ALA A 122 17.49 2.39 -3.69
C ALA A 122 16.61 3.60 -3.37
N PHE A 123 16.20 3.75 -2.11
CA PHE A 123 15.34 4.85 -1.71
C PHE A 123 15.99 6.21 -1.87
N SER A 124 17.30 6.30 -1.67
CA SER A 124 17.99 7.60 -1.77
C SER A 124 17.80 8.27 -3.13
N ARG A 125 17.54 7.48 -4.19
CA ARG A 125 17.27 8.02 -5.52
C ARG A 125 15.85 8.54 -5.68
N TRP A 126 14.94 8.12 -4.79
CA TRP A 126 13.52 8.40 -4.92
C TRP A 126 13.00 9.40 -3.91
N GLU A 127 13.75 9.63 -2.81
CA GLU A 127 13.26 10.44 -1.71
C GLU A 127 12.83 11.84 -2.15
N LYS A 128 13.68 12.52 -2.89
CA LYS A 128 13.36 13.88 -3.34
C LYS A 128 12.11 13.89 -4.22
N ARG A 129 12.01 12.92 -5.14
CA ARG A 129 10.85 12.83 -6.03
C ARG A 129 9.56 12.58 -5.26
N MET A 130 9.63 11.72 -4.24
CA MET A 130 8.45 11.44 -3.43
C MET A 130 8.02 12.67 -2.62
N ARG A 131 8.98 13.37 -2.01
CA ARG A 131 8.67 14.57 -1.24
C ARG A 131 8.15 15.71 -2.13
N ASP A 132 8.82 15.97 -3.23
CA ASP A 132 8.40 17.01 -4.17
C ASP A 132 7.04 16.69 -4.77
N GLY A 133 6.81 15.44 -5.12
CA GLY A 133 5.54 14.99 -5.67
C GLY A 133 4.39 15.12 -4.68
N PHE A 134 4.65 14.89 -3.40
CA PHE A 134 3.64 15.09 -2.36
C PHE A 134 3.22 16.56 -2.30
N VAL A 135 4.19 17.47 -2.33
CA VAL A 135 3.91 18.91 -2.28
C VAL A 135 3.18 19.39 -3.53
N SER A 136 3.60 18.93 -4.69
CA SER A 136 3.02 19.38 -5.97
C SER A 136 1.70 18.71 -6.31
N GLY A 137 1.38 17.58 -5.68
CA GLY A 137 0.22 16.78 -6.04
C GLY A 137 0.50 15.73 -7.12
N ALA A 138 1.72 15.65 -7.63
CA ALA A 138 2.09 14.66 -8.64
C ALA A 138 2.12 13.24 -8.07
N ARG A 139 2.26 13.11 -6.76
CA ARG A 139 2.21 11.83 -6.05
C ARG A 139 1.21 11.91 -4.91
N GLY A 140 0.48 10.82 -4.70
CA GLY A 140 -0.45 10.70 -3.60
C GLY A 140 0.14 9.86 -2.48
N LEU A 141 -0.07 10.29 -1.24
CA LEU A 141 0.21 9.48 -0.07
C LEU A 141 -1.09 8.74 0.26
N VAL A 142 -1.05 7.41 0.16
CA VAL A 142 -2.24 6.59 0.36
C VAL A 142 -2.11 5.80 1.64
N ARG A 143 -3.15 5.84 2.44
CA ARG A 143 -3.24 5.09 3.68
C ARG A 143 -4.33 4.04 3.56
N TYR A 144 -3.94 2.75 3.64
CA TYR A 144 -4.87 1.62 3.58
C TYR A 144 -5.05 1.06 4.98
N THR A 145 -6.24 1.20 5.52
CA THR A 145 -6.55 0.69 6.86
C THR A 145 -7.33 -0.63 6.72
N PRO A 146 -6.86 -1.72 7.33
CA PRO A 146 -7.55 -3.00 7.25
C PRO A 146 -8.99 -2.89 7.77
N LEU A 147 -9.89 -3.57 7.07
CA LEU A 147 -11.30 -3.63 7.43
C LEU A 147 -11.55 -4.74 8.45
#